data_4f52e4e8c692038825784830ab5d1740
#
_entry.id   4f52e4e8c692038825784830ab5d1740
#
_cell.length_a   1.000
_cell.length_b   1.000
_cell.length_c   1.000
_cell.angle_alpha   90.00
_cell.angle_beta   90.00
_cell.angle_gamma   90.00
#
_symmetry.space_group_name_H-M   'P 1'
#
loop_
_entity.id
_entity.type
_entity.pdbx_description
1 polymer ?
#
loop_
_entity_poly.entity_id
_entity_poly.type
_entity_poly.pdbx_seq_one_letter_code
_entity_poly.pdbx_strand_id
1 'polypeptide(L)'
;TDGEDFIWINPLTDEYILDENGDKLTFKIKPKDNQKELVDIINRVIISIDENNNQLLKKEFVDPTDLAQKINGILKNLTFASSKMSLYTFVEVFLFKYLSDIEILKGENSFNYICNLYNNNEMTDAIVLGKYLDGPRETMKTLFPVGKDGTSIINGKVFHVEKDQFNNYISVDNTDMIFKQVILEFKKYEEAKGKFINISKDFKSKLFETFMKNSDDKSDMGQFFTPLKVVDEMVNMVDIKEGMKICDPACGVGKFLLEAIEDKIDSCYTMENGELHKKIEIFGFDKMMSEKDDITIILAKANTLIYFSKLFKENNSLYDVQYLANNLLNSTYKLSKSLLGTLENLEPNKYDLIMANPPYYQSKVMKEEANKTGQYTLGGAGVEAMFLEWILKSLDSGGIANVVLPDGIFSNKNNKKIKQHILDNFYLESIISLPVNTFFNTPKKTYILTVRKKTEYELQNNIKQNYPVFTYICNSIGETLDVYRFDDNNHNDLHEAVCKYNNYKNLKDKYNMQEPFKTYFESDKKFKMISIEKFSSDESWIIENFWSQEEKIEIGLIRKRETKSVEEFIDILTNTCLMINNFKEKLECLK
;
A
#
# COMPACT_ATOMS: atom_id res chain seq x y z
N THR A 1 -17.93 -39.80 11.65
CA THR A 1 -17.68 -39.09 10.39
C THR A 1 -16.98 -40.02 9.44
N ASP A 2 -17.45 -40.16 8.21
CA ASP A 2 -16.84 -40.95 7.15
C ASP A 2 -15.55 -40.33 6.57
N GLY A 3 -15.13 -39.15 7.14
CA GLY A 3 -13.95 -38.41 6.73
C GLY A 3 -14.17 -37.50 5.52
N GLU A 4 -15.36 -37.46 4.94
CA GLU A 4 -15.68 -36.61 3.80
C GLU A 4 -16.39 -35.32 4.16
N ASP A 5 -17.19 -35.30 5.23
CA ASP A 5 -17.94 -34.12 5.64
C ASP A 5 -17.43 -33.52 6.95
N PHE A 6 -17.11 -32.22 6.89
CA PHE A 6 -16.74 -31.42 8.07
C PHE A 6 -17.99 -30.72 8.58
N ILE A 7 -18.30 -30.95 9.85
CA ILE A 7 -19.44 -30.33 10.54
C ILE A 7 -18.88 -29.29 11.49
N TRP A 8 -19.42 -28.09 11.42
CA TRP A 8 -19.09 -26.99 12.33
C TRP A 8 -20.25 -26.80 13.31
N ILE A 9 -19.96 -26.90 14.61
CA ILE A 9 -20.95 -26.81 15.69
C ILE A 9 -20.55 -25.66 16.60
N ASN A 10 -21.53 -24.85 17.00
CA ASN A 10 -21.38 -23.83 18.03
C ASN A 10 -21.26 -24.54 19.40
N PRO A 11 -20.13 -24.42 20.10
CA PRO A 11 -19.94 -25.11 21.38
C PRO A 11 -20.80 -24.55 22.53
N LEU A 12 -21.46 -23.40 22.31
CA LEU A 12 -22.31 -22.77 23.32
C LEU A 12 -23.78 -23.23 23.23
N THR A 13 -24.24 -23.62 22.03
CA THR A 13 -25.65 -23.98 21.77
C THR A 13 -25.84 -25.42 21.31
N ASP A 14 -24.77 -26.14 20.99
CA ASP A 14 -24.78 -27.48 20.36
C ASP A 14 -25.50 -27.53 18.99
N GLU A 15 -25.71 -26.37 18.35
CA GLU A 15 -26.35 -26.26 17.05
C GLU A 15 -25.32 -26.13 15.92
N TYR A 16 -25.75 -26.43 14.67
CA TYR A 16 -24.90 -26.25 13.51
C TYR A 16 -24.59 -24.78 13.29
N ILE A 17 -23.34 -24.48 12.96
CA ILE A 17 -22.97 -23.18 12.44
C ILE A 17 -23.45 -23.12 10.99
N LEU A 18 -24.19 -22.06 10.67
CA LEU A 18 -24.72 -21.77 9.36
C LEU A 18 -23.79 -20.81 8.61
N ASP A 19 -23.71 -20.95 7.30
CA ASP A 19 -23.03 -19.98 6.45
C ASP A 19 -23.85 -18.67 6.32
N GLU A 20 -23.36 -17.75 5.48
CA GLU A 20 -24.00 -16.43 5.24
C GLU A 20 -25.41 -16.52 4.62
N ASN A 21 -25.73 -17.64 3.98
CA ASN A 21 -27.01 -17.88 3.32
C ASN A 21 -28.01 -18.63 4.22
N GLY A 22 -27.54 -19.13 5.36
CA GLY A 22 -28.33 -19.92 6.29
C GLY A 22 -28.21 -21.44 6.06
N ASP A 23 -27.32 -21.86 5.17
CA ASP A 23 -27.00 -23.27 4.96
C ASP A 23 -25.92 -23.75 5.94
N LYS A 24 -25.86 -25.06 6.21
CA LYS A 24 -24.83 -25.62 7.10
C LYS A 24 -23.44 -25.31 6.57
N LEU A 25 -22.56 -24.77 7.42
CA LEU A 25 -21.17 -24.51 7.06
C LEU A 25 -20.43 -25.82 6.76
N THR A 26 -19.99 -25.99 5.50
CA THR A 26 -19.38 -27.23 4.98
C THR A 26 -17.92 -27.05 4.55
N PHE A 27 -17.17 -26.15 5.15
CA PHE A 27 -15.80 -25.92 4.77
C PHE A 27 -14.90 -27.11 5.11
N LYS A 28 -14.20 -27.67 4.10
CA LYS A 28 -13.26 -28.79 4.25
C LYS A 28 -11.85 -28.28 4.52
N ILE A 29 -11.26 -28.71 5.63
CA ILE A 29 -9.88 -28.36 5.97
C ILE A 29 -8.91 -29.20 5.12
N LYS A 30 -8.14 -28.56 4.27
CA LYS A 30 -7.02 -29.18 3.54
C LYS A 30 -5.70 -28.59 4.05
N PRO A 31 -4.92 -29.33 4.86
CA PRO A 31 -3.80 -28.76 5.61
C PRO A 31 -2.71 -28.06 4.79
N LYS A 32 -2.63 -28.30 3.49
CA LYS A 32 -1.63 -27.69 2.61
C LYS A 32 -2.17 -26.66 1.61
N ASP A 33 -3.46 -26.75 1.27
CA ASP A 33 -3.99 -26.06 0.11
C ASP A 33 -4.85 -24.83 0.46
N ASN A 34 -5.44 -24.77 1.68
CA ASN A 34 -6.40 -23.73 2.04
C ASN A 34 -6.24 -23.16 3.47
N GLN A 35 -5.02 -23.05 3.95
CA GLN A 35 -4.75 -22.52 5.30
C GLN A 35 -5.26 -21.07 5.49
N LYS A 36 -5.11 -20.21 4.47
CA LYS A 36 -5.60 -18.82 4.53
C LYS A 36 -7.13 -18.77 4.62
N GLU A 37 -7.82 -19.58 3.83
CA GLU A 37 -9.28 -19.68 3.88
C GLU A 37 -9.78 -20.25 5.20
N LEU A 38 -9.06 -21.21 5.76
CA LEU A 38 -9.37 -21.76 7.07
C LEU A 38 -9.25 -20.71 8.18
N VAL A 39 -8.18 -19.93 8.17
CA VAL A 39 -7.98 -18.82 9.13
C VAL A 39 -9.08 -17.78 8.99
N ASP A 40 -9.45 -17.41 7.76
CA ASP A 40 -10.54 -16.48 7.49
C ASP A 40 -11.88 -17.00 8.04
N ILE A 41 -12.21 -18.26 7.80
CA ILE A 41 -13.45 -18.87 8.33
C ILE A 41 -13.43 -18.95 9.86
N ILE A 42 -12.32 -19.35 10.47
CA ILE A 42 -12.18 -19.39 11.93
C ILE A 42 -12.39 -17.99 12.52
N ASN A 43 -11.77 -16.97 11.97
CA ASN A 43 -11.94 -15.60 12.42
C ASN A 43 -13.39 -15.13 12.28
N ARG A 44 -14.04 -15.49 11.17
CA ARG A 44 -15.47 -15.17 10.96
C ARG A 44 -16.37 -15.89 11.96
N VAL A 45 -16.09 -17.15 12.27
CA VAL A 45 -16.82 -17.90 13.31
C VAL A 45 -16.67 -17.22 14.67
N ILE A 46 -15.45 -16.86 15.06
CA ILE A 46 -15.17 -16.18 16.33
C ILE A 46 -15.94 -14.86 16.46
N ILE A 47 -16.09 -14.12 15.36
CA ILE A 47 -16.76 -12.82 15.35
C ILE A 47 -18.28 -12.94 15.28
N SER A 48 -18.78 -13.98 14.57
CA SER A 48 -20.20 -14.10 14.23
C SER A 48 -21.00 -14.92 15.23
N ILE A 49 -20.38 -15.92 15.86
CA ILE A 49 -21.05 -16.97 16.63
C ILE A 49 -20.98 -16.67 18.11
N ASP A 50 -22.14 -16.64 18.76
CA ASP A 50 -22.29 -16.48 20.19
C ASP A 50 -23.48 -17.32 20.72
N GLU A 51 -23.90 -17.09 21.96
CA GLU A 51 -25.05 -17.79 22.56
C GLU A 51 -26.40 -17.52 21.86
N ASN A 52 -26.47 -16.45 21.05
CA ASN A 52 -27.71 -15.98 20.41
C ASN A 52 -27.67 -16.06 18.88
N ASN A 53 -26.51 -16.37 18.30
CA ASN A 53 -26.32 -16.40 16.84
C ASN A 53 -25.47 -17.57 16.39
N ASN A 54 -26.02 -18.43 15.55
CA ASN A 54 -25.36 -19.58 14.92
C ASN A 54 -25.04 -19.36 13.44
N GLN A 55 -25.30 -18.18 12.89
CA GLN A 55 -25.08 -17.88 11.47
C GLN A 55 -23.89 -16.95 11.27
N LEU A 56 -23.02 -17.29 10.31
CA LEU A 56 -21.94 -16.39 9.93
C LEU A 56 -22.51 -15.07 9.40
N LEU A 57 -22.00 -13.97 9.92
CA LEU A 57 -22.29 -12.66 9.37
C LEU A 57 -21.86 -12.62 7.90
N LYS A 58 -22.68 -12.07 7.03
CA LYS A 58 -22.35 -11.88 5.63
C LYS A 58 -21.01 -11.14 5.56
N LYS A 59 -20.08 -11.69 4.78
CA LYS A 59 -18.84 -11.01 4.42
C LYS A 59 -19.22 -9.89 3.42
N GLU A 60 -19.86 -8.85 3.93
CA GLU A 60 -20.04 -7.66 3.14
C GLU A 60 -18.68 -7.01 3.01
N PHE A 61 -18.17 -7.00 1.79
CA PHE A 61 -17.04 -6.16 1.40
C PHE A 61 -17.50 -4.72 1.63
N VAL A 62 -17.08 -4.15 2.77
CA VAL A 62 -17.44 -2.79 3.12
C VAL A 62 -16.58 -1.88 2.26
N ASP A 63 -17.07 -1.54 1.06
CA ASP A 63 -16.39 -0.58 0.19
C ASP A 63 -16.59 0.83 0.78
N PRO A 64 -15.51 1.51 1.17
CA PRO A 64 -15.59 2.83 1.79
C PRO A 64 -15.82 3.95 0.78
N THR A 65 -15.78 3.64 -0.51
CA THR A 65 -15.81 4.64 -1.59
C THR A 65 -17.04 5.53 -1.47
N ASP A 66 -18.21 4.94 -1.27
CA ASP A 66 -19.46 5.70 -1.10
C ASP A 66 -19.43 6.61 0.12
N LEU A 67 -18.94 6.12 1.25
CA LEU A 67 -18.82 6.92 2.48
C LEU A 67 -17.84 8.07 2.30
N ALA A 68 -16.66 7.78 1.74
CA ALA A 68 -15.63 8.79 1.46
C ALA A 68 -16.14 9.88 0.51
N GLN A 69 -16.85 9.50 -0.55
CA GLN A 69 -17.43 10.44 -1.51
C GLN A 69 -18.50 11.32 -0.89
N LYS A 70 -19.41 10.74 -0.09
CA LYS A 70 -20.47 11.49 0.60
C LYS A 70 -19.87 12.50 1.59
N ILE A 71 -18.92 12.05 2.44
CA ILE A 71 -18.29 12.95 3.42
C ILE A 71 -17.47 14.03 2.71
N ASN A 72 -16.74 13.70 1.64
CA ASN A 72 -16.04 14.71 0.85
C ASN A 72 -17.01 15.73 0.25
N GLY A 73 -18.17 15.29 -0.26
CA GLY A 73 -19.24 16.17 -0.74
C GLY A 73 -19.77 17.10 0.34
N ILE A 74 -19.97 16.59 1.56
CA ILE A 74 -20.41 17.39 2.72
C ILE A 74 -19.35 18.43 3.09
N LEU A 75 -18.08 18.03 3.20
CA LEU A 75 -16.98 18.92 3.59
C LEU A 75 -16.67 19.99 2.52
N LYS A 76 -16.92 19.72 1.23
CA LYS A 76 -16.80 20.73 0.15
C LYS A 76 -17.81 21.89 0.26
N ASN A 77 -18.87 21.75 1.04
CA ASN A 77 -19.79 22.84 1.32
C ASN A 77 -19.17 23.93 2.20
N LEU A 78 -18.03 23.64 2.84
CA LEU A 78 -17.25 24.62 3.60
C LEU A 78 -16.30 25.35 2.65
N THR A 79 -16.67 26.55 2.24
CA THR A 79 -15.93 27.36 1.25
C THR A 79 -14.52 27.75 1.68
N PHE A 80 -14.23 27.72 2.98
CA PHE A 80 -12.91 28.02 3.54
C PHE A 80 -12.00 26.79 3.68
N ALA A 81 -12.56 25.57 3.57
CA ALA A 81 -11.79 24.35 3.76
C ALA A 81 -11.07 23.94 2.48
N SER A 82 -9.74 23.87 2.52
CA SER A 82 -8.95 23.26 1.45
C SER A 82 -9.18 21.73 1.42
N SER A 83 -8.92 21.10 0.28
CA SER A 83 -8.97 19.62 0.15
C SER A 83 -8.15 18.92 1.22
N LYS A 84 -7.00 19.47 1.60
CA LYS A 84 -6.14 18.97 2.66
C LYS A 84 -6.80 19.07 4.05
N MET A 85 -7.40 20.21 4.37
CA MET A 85 -8.12 20.40 5.65
C MET A 85 -9.29 19.41 5.76
N SER A 86 -9.98 19.16 4.66
CA SER A 86 -11.05 18.16 4.57
C SER A 86 -10.53 16.75 4.83
N LEU A 87 -9.35 16.40 4.29
CA LEU A 87 -8.75 15.08 4.51
C LEU A 87 -8.32 14.88 5.96
N TYR A 88 -7.66 15.85 6.59
CA TYR A 88 -7.34 15.77 8.03
C TYR A 88 -8.58 15.59 8.90
N THR A 89 -9.62 16.35 8.59
CA THR A 89 -10.88 16.27 9.31
C THR A 89 -11.55 14.92 9.13
N PHE A 90 -11.53 14.38 7.92
CA PHE A 90 -12.02 13.05 7.64
C PHE A 90 -11.27 11.96 8.43
N VAL A 91 -9.93 12.01 8.42
CA VAL A 91 -9.10 11.08 9.19
C VAL A 91 -9.42 11.16 10.67
N GLU A 92 -9.53 12.37 11.24
CA GLU A 92 -9.86 12.54 12.66
C GLU A 92 -11.24 11.96 13.02
N VAL A 93 -12.29 12.25 12.23
CA VAL A 93 -13.64 11.73 12.53
C VAL A 93 -13.72 10.22 12.29
N PHE A 94 -13.02 9.72 11.27
CA PHE A 94 -12.87 8.27 11.08
C PHE A 94 -12.21 7.61 12.30
N LEU A 95 -11.11 8.16 12.78
CA LEU A 95 -10.42 7.65 13.97
C LEU A 95 -11.28 7.76 15.23
N PHE A 96 -12.04 8.84 15.39
CA PHE A 96 -13.01 8.98 16.48
C PHE A 96 -14.02 7.82 16.49
N LYS A 97 -14.62 7.55 15.32
CA LYS A 97 -15.54 6.41 15.16
C LYS A 97 -14.84 5.08 15.43
N TYR A 98 -13.66 4.87 14.85
CA TYR A 98 -12.91 3.63 14.96
C TYR A 98 -12.45 3.34 16.39
N LEU A 99 -11.88 4.32 17.09
CA LEU A 99 -11.45 4.20 18.49
C LEU A 99 -12.62 3.94 19.44
N SER A 100 -13.81 4.47 19.10
CA SER A 100 -15.04 4.16 19.83
C SER A 100 -15.48 2.71 19.59
N ASP A 101 -15.38 2.22 18.36
CA ASP A 101 -15.78 0.84 18.02
C ASP A 101 -14.88 -0.23 18.64
N ILE A 102 -13.57 0.04 18.76
CA ILE A 102 -12.63 -0.84 19.47
C ILE A 102 -12.57 -0.59 20.99
N GLU A 103 -13.49 0.23 21.52
CA GLU A 103 -13.68 0.50 22.94
C GLU A 103 -12.49 1.18 23.66
N ILE A 104 -11.69 1.95 22.93
CA ILE A 104 -10.70 2.85 23.53
C ILE A 104 -11.39 4.12 24.03
N LEU A 105 -12.30 4.71 23.23
CA LEU A 105 -13.15 5.81 23.66
C LEU A 105 -14.47 5.27 24.21
N LYS A 106 -14.76 5.58 25.48
CA LYS A 106 -15.93 5.06 26.23
C LYS A 106 -16.75 6.18 26.87
N GLY A 107 -17.97 5.85 27.28
CA GLY A 107 -18.86 6.76 27.99
C GLY A 107 -19.15 8.02 27.18
N GLU A 108 -18.99 9.19 27.79
CA GLU A 108 -19.23 10.49 27.17
C GLU A 108 -18.28 10.82 26.03
N ASN A 109 -17.13 10.12 25.93
CA ASN A 109 -16.18 10.25 24.85
C ASN A 109 -16.45 9.29 23.68
N SER A 110 -17.52 8.48 23.74
CA SER A 110 -17.85 7.54 22.66
C SER A 110 -18.58 8.20 21.49
N PHE A 111 -18.44 7.62 20.31
CA PHE A 111 -19.15 8.05 19.10
C PHE A 111 -20.67 7.97 19.28
N ASN A 112 -21.17 6.88 19.87
CA ASN A 112 -22.60 6.71 20.12
C ASN A 112 -23.15 7.75 21.10
N TYR A 113 -22.38 8.16 22.10
CA TYR A 113 -22.82 9.24 23.00
C TYR A 113 -23.05 10.55 22.22
N ILE A 114 -22.08 10.95 21.39
CA ILE A 114 -22.22 12.18 20.56
C ILE A 114 -23.38 12.06 19.58
N CYS A 115 -23.59 10.90 18.95
CA CYS A 115 -24.77 10.67 18.09
C CYS A 115 -26.09 10.83 18.86
N ASN A 116 -26.18 10.30 20.08
CA ASN A 116 -27.39 10.35 20.90
C ASN A 116 -27.75 11.77 21.35
N LEU A 117 -26.76 12.66 21.50
CA LEU A 117 -27.02 14.07 21.80
C LEU A 117 -27.84 14.77 20.71
N TYR A 118 -27.69 14.36 19.45
CA TYR A 118 -28.50 14.88 18.34
C TYR A 118 -29.96 14.39 18.33
N ASN A 119 -30.24 13.26 18.99
CA ASN A 119 -31.60 12.72 19.11
C ASN A 119 -32.40 13.44 20.22
N ASN A 120 -31.71 14.06 21.17
CA ASN A 120 -32.33 14.85 22.23
C ASN A 120 -32.43 16.30 21.76
N ASN A 121 -33.63 16.76 21.37
CA ASN A 121 -33.89 18.13 20.88
C ASN A 121 -33.58 19.26 21.89
N GLU A 122 -32.91 18.96 22.98
CA GLU A 122 -32.58 19.91 24.04
C GLU A 122 -31.28 20.68 23.80
N MET A 123 -30.44 20.23 22.87
CA MET A 123 -29.11 20.82 22.60
C MET A 123 -29.03 21.36 21.18
N THR A 124 -28.42 22.54 21.02
CA THR A 124 -28.06 23.08 19.71
C THR A 124 -26.90 22.32 19.10
N ASP A 125 -26.79 22.31 17.76
CA ASP A 125 -25.69 21.64 17.06
C ASP A 125 -24.32 22.19 17.51
N ALA A 126 -24.21 23.48 17.82
CA ALA A 126 -23.00 24.12 18.38
C ALA A 126 -22.60 23.56 19.76
N ILE A 127 -23.58 23.27 20.64
CA ILE A 127 -23.31 22.64 21.94
C ILE A 127 -22.77 21.22 21.75
N VAL A 128 -23.36 20.43 20.83
CA VAL A 128 -22.90 19.06 20.56
C VAL A 128 -21.49 19.07 19.98
N LEU A 129 -21.19 19.97 19.03
CA LEU A 129 -19.85 20.13 18.51
C LEU A 129 -18.87 20.55 19.63
N GLY A 130 -19.24 21.51 20.48
CA GLY A 130 -18.43 21.91 21.64
C GLY A 130 -18.12 20.75 22.57
N LYS A 131 -19.10 19.90 22.88
CA LYS A 131 -18.88 18.68 23.68
C LYS A 131 -17.92 17.69 23.02
N TYR A 132 -17.98 17.52 21.68
CA TYR A 132 -17.01 16.71 20.94
C TYR A 132 -15.60 17.29 21.06
N LEU A 133 -15.46 18.61 20.87
CA LEU A 133 -14.16 19.30 20.90
C LEU A 133 -13.51 19.23 22.29
N ASP A 134 -14.28 19.52 23.35
CA ASP A 134 -13.77 19.58 24.72
C ASP A 134 -13.63 18.17 25.37
N GLY A 135 -14.31 17.14 24.85
CA GLY A 135 -14.30 15.76 25.37
C GLY A 135 -13.53 14.78 24.48
N PRO A 136 -14.19 14.13 23.50
CA PRO A 136 -13.57 13.10 22.68
C PRO A 136 -12.28 13.56 22.00
N ARG A 137 -12.26 14.74 21.39
CA ARG A 137 -11.11 15.27 20.66
C ARG A 137 -9.90 15.51 21.56
N GLU A 138 -10.08 16.13 22.73
CA GLU A 138 -8.99 16.34 23.69
C GLU A 138 -8.50 15.01 24.28
N THR A 139 -9.40 14.07 24.49
CA THR A 139 -9.05 12.69 24.89
C THR A 139 -8.18 12.03 23.82
N MET A 140 -8.58 12.10 22.54
CA MET A 140 -7.79 11.57 21.44
C MET A 140 -6.41 12.22 21.31
N LYS A 141 -6.30 13.55 21.46
CA LYS A 141 -5.02 14.26 21.48
C LYS A 141 -4.12 13.82 22.62
N THR A 142 -4.71 13.53 23.78
CA THR A 142 -3.99 13.00 24.94
C THR A 142 -3.49 11.59 24.70
N LEU A 143 -4.33 10.71 24.11
CA LEU A 143 -3.97 9.34 23.77
C LEU A 143 -2.92 9.25 22.66
N PHE A 144 -2.97 10.15 21.69
CA PHE A 144 -2.11 10.18 20.50
C PHE A 144 -1.36 11.52 20.41
N PRO A 145 -0.34 11.73 21.25
CA PRO A 145 0.37 12.98 21.31
C PRO A 145 1.15 13.25 20.01
N VAL A 146 1.47 14.53 19.79
CA VAL A 146 2.31 14.96 18.68
C VAL A 146 3.67 14.30 18.76
N GLY A 147 4.11 13.71 17.65
CA GLY A 147 5.42 13.10 17.53
C GLY A 147 6.57 14.12 17.50
N LYS A 148 7.81 13.63 17.63
CA LYS A 148 9.02 14.48 17.51
C LYS A 148 9.15 15.14 16.13
N ASP A 149 8.51 14.56 15.12
CA ASP A 149 8.41 15.09 13.76
C ASP A 149 7.41 16.26 13.63
N GLY A 150 6.67 16.57 14.69
CA GLY A 150 5.66 17.62 14.74
C GLY A 150 4.31 17.20 14.15
N THR A 151 4.11 15.93 13.81
CA THR A 151 2.84 15.42 13.26
C THR A 151 1.99 14.69 14.29
N SER A 152 0.67 14.78 14.15
CA SER A 152 -0.31 14.06 14.95
C SER A 152 -1.39 13.48 14.03
N ILE A 153 -1.91 12.29 14.36
CA ILE A 153 -3.08 11.72 13.69
C ILE A 153 -4.38 12.47 14.01
N ILE A 154 -4.39 13.25 15.08
CA ILE A 154 -5.52 14.12 15.47
C ILE A 154 -5.18 15.54 15.08
N ASN A 155 -5.49 15.90 13.84
CA ASN A 155 -5.09 17.16 13.22
C ASN A 155 -6.21 17.86 12.43
N GLY A 156 -7.47 17.52 12.68
CA GLY A 156 -8.61 18.18 12.04
C GLY A 156 -8.72 19.65 12.48
N LYS A 157 -8.87 20.57 11.53
CA LYS A 157 -8.92 22.01 11.76
C LYS A 157 -10.22 22.66 11.32
N VAL A 158 -11.11 21.86 10.70
CA VAL A 158 -12.35 22.37 10.10
C VAL A 158 -13.40 22.67 11.16
N PHE A 159 -13.58 21.74 12.11
CA PHE A 159 -14.61 21.85 13.14
C PHE A 159 -14.13 22.71 14.29
N HIS A 160 -14.85 23.81 14.55
CA HIS A 160 -14.59 24.74 15.65
C HIS A 160 -15.87 25.44 16.07
N VAL A 161 -15.90 25.90 17.32
CA VAL A 161 -16.95 26.75 17.91
C VAL A 161 -16.29 27.87 18.68
N GLU A 162 -17.00 28.96 18.88
CA GLU A 162 -16.63 30.02 19.81
C GLU A 162 -17.44 29.93 21.10
N LYS A 163 -17.02 30.63 22.14
CA LYS A 163 -17.77 30.78 23.38
C LYS A 163 -18.17 32.25 23.55
N ASP A 164 -19.46 32.46 23.84
CA ASP A 164 -19.96 33.80 24.16
C ASP A 164 -19.45 34.29 25.53
N GLN A 165 -19.84 35.52 25.91
CA GLN A 165 -19.50 36.10 27.21
C GLN A 165 -20.04 35.33 28.42
N PHE A 166 -20.99 34.42 28.20
CA PHE A 166 -21.59 33.55 29.22
C PHE A 166 -21.03 32.12 29.15
N ASN A 167 -19.96 31.91 28.35
CA ASN A 167 -19.34 30.59 28.12
C ASN A 167 -20.22 29.56 27.39
N ASN A 168 -21.25 30.02 26.65
CA ASN A 168 -22.07 29.15 25.80
C ASN A 168 -21.39 28.97 24.43
N TYR A 169 -21.50 27.75 23.86
CA TYR A 169 -21.01 27.49 22.51
C TYR A 169 -21.90 28.14 21.46
N ILE A 170 -21.28 28.86 20.54
CA ILE A 170 -21.92 29.52 19.41
C ILE A 170 -21.37 28.96 18.09
N SER A 171 -22.23 28.84 17.10
CA SER A 171 -21.88 28.37 15.76
C SER A 171 -20.96 29.38 15.06
N VAL A 172 -19.94 28.85 14.38
CA VAL A 172 -19.03 29.62 13.54
C VAL A 172 -19.00 28.96 12.16
N ASP A 173 -19.22 29.74 11.11
CA ASP A 173 -19.17 29.29 9.71
C ASP A 173 -19.98 28.03 9.39
N ASN A 174 -21.05 27.76 10.17
CA ASN A 174 -21.91 26.56 10.09
C ASN A 174 -21.15 25.23 10.27
N THR A 175 -20.01 25.23 10.94
CA THR A 175 -19.19 24.02 11.13
C THR A 175 -19.90 22.99 12.00
N ASP A 176 -20.75 23.41 12.92
CA ASP A 176 -21.60 22.58 13.75
C ASP A 176 -22.65 21.79 12.94
N MET A 177 -23.30 22.42 11.95
CA MET A 177 -24.24 21.75 11.04
C MET A 177 -23.52 20.72 10.15
N ILE A 178 -22.34 21.07 9.65
CA ILE A 178 -21.54 20.18 8.83
C ILE A 178 -21.02 18.99 9.67
N PHE A 179 -20.57 19.22 10.89
CA PHE A 179 -20.15 18.16 11.81
C PHE A 179 -21.29 17.16 12.04
N LYS A 180 -22.52 17.65 12.31
CA LYS A 180 -23.70 16.83 12.46
C LYS A 180 -23.94 15.94 11.23
N GLN A 181 -23.86 16.53 10.02
CA GLN A 181 -24.06 15.77 8.79
C GLN A 181 -23.00 14.67 8.64
N VAL A 182 -21.73 14.95 8.91
CA VAL A 182 -20.64 13.96 8.85
C VAL A 182 -20.87 12.84 9.88
N ILE A 183 -21.17 13.16 11.14
CA ILE A 183 -21.43 12.15 12.19
C ILE A 183 -22.61 11.26 11.84
N LEU A 184 -23.71 11.84 11.34
CA LEU A 184 -24.89 11.08 10.95
C LEU A 184 -24.66 10.19 9.72
N GLU A 185 -23.81 10.59 8.76
CA GLU A 185 -23.43 9.70 7.65
C GLU A 185 -22.60 8.50 8.14
N PHE A 186 -21.67 8.70 9.08
CA PHE A 186 -20.99 7.57 9.72
C PHE A 186 -21.96 6.65 10.47
N LYS A 187 -22.96 7.22 11.15
CA LYS A 187 -23.96 6.44 11.88
C LYS A 187 -24.84 5.62 10.93
N LYS A 188 -25.35 6.23 9.85
CA LYS A 188 -26.08 5.51 8.80
C LYS A 188 -25.28 4.37 8.19
N TYR A 189 -23.99 4.61 7.98
CA TYR A 189 -23.10 3.60 7.44
C TYR A 189 -22.95 2.43 8.41
N GLU A 190 -22.77 2.71 9.72
CA GLU A 190 -22.75 1.68 10.76
C GLU A 190 -24.05 0.86 10.81
N GLU A 191 -25.21 1.52 10.71
CA GLU A 191 -26.51 0.85 10.70
C GLU A 191 -26.71 -0.05 9.47
N ALA A 192 -26.14 0.35 8.32
CA ALA A 192 -26.25 -0.41 7.08
C ALA A 192 -25.19 -1.52 6.94
N LYS A 193 -23.98 -1.31 7.47
CA LYS A 193 -22.80 -2.12 7.18
C LYS A 193 -22.08 -2.67 8.43
N GLY A 194 -22.52 -2.28 9.62
CA GLY A 194 -21.94 -2.69 10.89
C GLY A 194 -20.78 -1.81 11.36
N LYS A 195 -20.20 -2.18 12.51
CA LYS A 195 -19.10 -1.45 13.14
C LYS A 195 -17.80 -1.56 12.33
N PHE A 196 -16.93 -0.56 12.45
CA PHE A 196 -15.63 -0.50 11.76
C PHE A 196 -14.56 -1.46 12.32
N ILE A 197 -14.87 -2.24 13.35
CA ILE A 197 -13.98 -3.28 13.89
C ILE A 197 -13.50 -4.25 12.81
N ASN A 198 -14.39 -4.61 11.88
CA ASN A 198 -14.16 -5.62 10.85
C ASN A 198 -13.66 -5.04 9.52
N ILE A 199 -13.04 -3.88 9.57
CA ILE A 199 -12.51 -3.21 8.38
C ILE A 199 -11.44 -4.07 7.71
N SER A 200 -11.67 -4.44 6.44
CA SER A 200 -10.69 -5.14 5.62
C SER A 200 -9.46 -4.27 5.32
N LYS A 201 -8.34 -4.89 4.97
CA LYS A 201 -7.12 -4.21 4.49
C LYS A 201 -7.43 -3.26 3.33
N ASP A 202 -8.18 -3.76 2.36
CA ASP A 202 -8.54 -3.04 1.13
C ASP A 202 -9.36 -1.79 1.41
N PHE A 203 -10.23 -1.84 2.42
CA PHE A 203 -10.98 -0.67 2.86
C PHE A 203 -10.06 0.48 3.23
N LYS A 204 -9.03 0.21 4.01
CA LYS A 204 -8.10 1.23 4.54
C LYS A 204 -7.34 1.94 3.43
N SER A 205 -6.83 1.17 2.47
CA SER A 205 -6.12 1.71 1.32
C SER A 205 -7.05 2.46 0.38
N LYS A 206 -8.20 1.89 0.03
CA LYS A 206 -9.20 2.51 -0.86
C LYS A 206 -9.82 3.76 -0.26
N LEU A 207 -10.03 3.81 1.06
CA LEU A 207 -10.60 4.97 1.75
C LEU A 207 -9.76 6.23 1.51
N PHE A 208 -8.47 6.14 1.80
CA PHE A 208 -7.56 7.27 1.65
C PHE A 208 -7.29 7.61 0.18
N GLU A 209 -7.12 6.61 -0.67
CA GLU A 209 -6.95 6.80 -2.11
C GLU A 209 -8.17 7.50 -2.74
N THR A 210 -9.39 7.09 -2.38
CA THR A 210 -10.62 7.69 -2.90
C THR A 210 -10.76 9.14 -2.47
N PHE A 211 -10.45 9.43 -1.20
CA PHE A 211 -10.51 10.79 -0.71
C PHE A 211 -9.50 11.70 -1.44
N MET A 212 -8.30 11.18 -1.71
CA MET A 212 -7.24 11.92 -2.42
C MET A 212 -7.49 12.05 -3.92
N LYS A 213 -8.05 11.02 -4.59
CA LYS A 213 -8.44 11.10 -6.01
C LYS A 213 -9.48 12.18 -6.30
N ASN A 214 -10.30 12.51 -5.31
CA ASN A 214 -11.36 13.52 -5.43
C ASN A 214 -10.88 14.94 -5.05
N SER A 215 -9.61 15.11 -4.66
CA SER A 215 -9.03 16.43 -4.42
C SER A 215 -8.64 17.10 -5.73
N ASP A 216 -8.85 18.41 -5.83
CA ASP A 216 -8.54 19.20 -7.04
C ASP A 216 -7.03 19.33 -7.29
N ASP A 217 -6.19 19.00 -6.31
CA ASP A 217 -4.72 19.00 -6.38
C ASP A 217 -4.15 17.67 -6.96
N LYS A 218 -4.67 17.25 -8.12
CA LYS A 218 -4.32 15.97 -8.77
C LYS A 218 -2.84 15.79 -9.11
N SER A 219 -2.07 16.90 -9.24
CA SER A 219 -0.67 16.86 -9.68
C SER A 219 0.30 16.46 -8.58
N ASP A 220 0.02 16.79 -7.32
CA ASP A 220 1.00 16.67 -6.24
C ASP A 220 0.78 15.44 -5.34
N MET A 221 -0.44 14.97 -5.20
CA MET A 221 -0.77 13.87 -4.27
C MET A 221 -0.78 12.47 -4.89
N GLY A 222 -0.87 12.37 -6.19
CA GLY A 222 -0.96 11.08 -6.87
C GLY A 222 0.37 10.33 -7.06
N GLN A 223 1.50 10.90 -6.65
CA GLN A 223 2.83 10.27 -6.80
C GLN A 223 3.11 9.16 -5.78
N PHE A 224 2.24 8.97 -4.78
CA PHE A 224 2.59 8.28 -3.53
C PHE A 224 1.98 6.89 -3.34
N PHE A 225 1.20 6.37 -4.28
CA PHE A 225 0.52 5.09 -4.07
C PHE A 225 1.06 3.97 -4.95
N THR A 226 1.74 3.05 -4.30
CA THR A 226 2.00 1.73 -4.88
C THR A 226 0.72 0.90 -4.80
N PRO A 227 0.25 0.30 -5.91
CA PRO A 227 -0.90 -0.60 -5.87
C PRO A 227 -0.71 -1.70 -4.83
N LEU A 228 -1.77 -2.01 -4.08
CA LEU A 228 -1.68 -3.01 -3.02
C LEU A 228 -1.26 -4.38 -3.56
N LYS A 229 -1.75 -4.77 -4.74
CA LYS A 229 -1.33 -6.01 -5.42
C LYS A 229 0.19 -6.09 -5.65
N VAL A 230 0.83 -4.95 -5.98
CA VAL A 230 2.30 -4.91 -6.16
C VAL A 230 3.00 -5.01 -4.80
N VAL A 231 2.48 -4.36 -3.77
CA VAL A 231 3.03 -4.44 -2.41
C VAL A 231 2.97 -5.87 -1.88
N ASP A 232 1.80 -6.51 -1.95
CA ASP A 232 1.57 -7.88 -1.47
C ASP A 232 2.51 -8.86 -2.17
N GLU A 233 2.63 -8.77 -3.48
CA GLU A 233 3.50 -9.66 -4.23
C GLU A 233 4.99 -9.41 -3.93
N MET A 234 5.41 -8.17 -3.74
CA MET A 234 6.79 -7.87 -3.34
C MET A 234 7.10 -8.37 -1.92
N VAL A 235 6.14 -8.32 -1.00
CA VAL A 235 6.26 -8.93 0.34
C VAL A 235 6.36 -10.45 0.23
N ASN A 236 5.54 -11.08 -0.60
CA ASN A 236 5.56 -12.52 -0.83
C ASN A 236 6.88 -13.04 -1.44
N MET A 237 7.71 -12.18 -2.04
CA MET A 237 9.04 -12.55 -2.55
C MET A 237 10.06 -12.83 -1.43
N VAL A 238 9.80 -12.40 -0.19
CA VAL A 238 10.76 -12.45 0.91
C VAL A 238 10.24 -13.30 2.07
N ASP A 239 11.13 -14.07 2.67
CA ASP A 239 10.86 -14.80 3.90
C ASP A 239 11.22 -13.93 5.12
N ILE A 240 10.21 -13.26 5.67
CA ILE A 240 10.36 -12.34 6.80
C ILE A 240 10.43 -13.12 8.11
N LYS A 241 11.47 -12.87 8.90
CA LYS A 241 11.80 -13.60 10.16
C LYS A 241 11.91 -12.66 11.35
N GLU A 242 11.73 -13.24 12.54
CA GLU A 242 12.04 -12.55 13.79
C GLU A 242 13.50 -12.07 13.80
N GLY A 243 13.75 -10.93 14.39
CA GLY A 243 15.05 -10.26 14.44
C GLY A 243 15.32 -9.32 13.29
N MET A 244 14.54 -9.35 12.20
CA MET A 244 14.77 -8.50 11.04
C MET A 244 14.46 -7.02 11.31
N LYS A 245 15.27 -6.17 10.69
CA LYS A 245 15.07 -4.73 10.53
C LYS A 245 14.63 -4.43 9.11
N ILE A 246 13.38 -4.00 8.96
CA ILE A 246 12.75 -3.74 7.67
C ILE A 246 12.64 -2.24 7.45
N CYS A 247 13.03 -1.76 6.27
CA CYS A 247 13.02 -0.34 5.95
C CYS A 247 12.33 -0.03 4.64
N ASP A 248 11.60 1.11 4.63
CA ASP A 248 11.14 1.78 3.42
C ASP A 248 11.64 3.24 3.45
N PRO A 249 12.60 3.60 2.59
CA PRO A 249 13.18 4.95 2.55
C PRO A 249 12.27 6.01 1.89
N ALA A 250 11.13 5.60 1.31
CA ALA A 250 10.13 6.46 0.69
C ALA A 250 8.72 5.95 1.02
N CYS A 251 8.45 5.82 2.32
CA CYS A 251 7.36 4.97 2.83
C CYS A 251 5.95 5.47 2.52
N GLY A 252 5.77 6.74 2.17
CA GLY A 252 4.44 7.29 1.91
C GLY A 252 3.48 6.98 3.07
N VAL A 253 2.43 6.22 2.80
CA VAL A 253 1.43 5.79 3.80
C VAL A 253 1.79 4.49 4.54
N GLY A 254 3.02 4.01 4.42
CA GLY A 254 3.57 2.89 5.19
C GLY A 254 3.18 1.49 4.70
N LYS A 255 2.64 1.34 3.49
CA LYS A 255 2.11 0.05 2.99
C LYS A 255 3.14 -1.08 3.03
N PHE A 256 4.34 -0.91 2.47
CA PHE A 256 5.36 -1.97 2.45
C PHE A 256 5.70 -2.47 3.85
N LEU A 257 5.83 -1.55 4.81
CA LEU A 257 6.19 -1.89 6.17
C LEU A 257 5.08 -2.65 6.89
N LEU A 258 3.83 -2.20 6.72
CA LEU A 258 2.69 -2.78 7.41
C LEU A 258 2.29 -4.14 6.82
N GLU A 259 2.26 -4.27 5.49
CA GLU A 259 2.01 -5.56 4.83
C GLU A 259 3.11 -6.59 5.16
N ALA A 260 4.37 -6.16 5.24
CA ALA A 260 5.48 -7.04 5.60
C ALA A 260 5.31 -7.72 6.96
N ILE A 261 4.65 -7.07 7.91
CA ILE A 261 4.52 -7.58 9.27
C ILE A 261 3.11 -8.04 9.63
N GLU A 262 2.11 -7.86 8.76
CA GLU A 262 0.72 -8.07 9.12
C GLU A 262 0.43 -9.44 9.73
N ASP A 263 0.87 -10.52 9.07
CA ASP A 263 0.70 -11.90 9.56
C ASP A 263 1.51 -12.20 10.84
N LYS A 264 2.38 -11.29 11.25
CA LYS A 264 3.33 -11.45 12.35
C LYS A 264 3.07 -10.50 13.52
N ILE A 265 2.12 -9.58 13.39
CA ILE A 265 1.85 -8.59 14.43
C ILE A 265 1.58 -9.27 15.75
N ASP A 266 0.65 -10.23 15.80
CA ASP A 266 0.25 -10.91 17.03
C ASP A 266 1.39 -11.74 17.68
N SER A 267 2.35 -12.23 16.89
CA SER A 267 3.45 -13.04 17.39
C SER A 267 4.74 -12.26 17.68
N CYS A 268 4.91 -11.11 17.02
CA CYS A 268 6.15 -10.34 17.09
C CYS A 268 6.05 -9.04 17.88
N TYR A 269 4.83 -8.65 18.30
CA TYR A 269 4.60 -7.41 19.05
C TYR A 269 3.72 -7.71 20.26
N THR A 270 4.30 -7.72 21.45
CA THR A 270 3.60 -8.02 22.71
C THR A 270 3.86 -6.95 23.75
N MET A 271 2.86 -6.70 24.60
CA MET A 271 3.04 -5.89 25.80
C MET A 271 3.29 -6.82 27.00
N GLU A 272 4.46 -6.67 27.63
CA GLU A 272 4.83 -7.42 28.82
C GLU A 272 5.33 -6.46 29.90
N ASN A 273 4.74 -6.53 31.09
CA ASN A 273 5.07 -5.64 32.22
C ASN A 273 5.01 -4.13 31.89
N GLY A 274 4.13 -3.73 30.95
CA GLY A 274 3.99 -2.32 30.50
C GLY A 274 5.04 -1.88 29.49
N GLU A 275 5.84 -2.80 28.94
CA GLU A 275 6.83 -2.53 27.90
C GLU A 275 6.47 -3.27 26.61
N LEU A 276 6.69 -2.61 25.48
CA LEU A 276 6.47 -3.16 24.15
C LEU A 276 7.71 -3.94 23.69
N HIS A 277 7.53 -5.23 23.52
CA HIS A 277 8.54 -6.12 22.94
C HIS A 277 8.29 -6.25 21.43
N LYS A 278 9.31 -5.93 20.63
CA LYS A 278 9.30 -5.99 19.17
C LYS A 278 10.34 -7.01 18.72
N LYS A 279 9.89 -8.09 18.11
CA LYS A 279 10.79 -9.07 17.49
C LYS A 279 11.16 -8.71 16.05
N ILE A 280 10.42 -7.82 15.42
CA ILE A 280 10.71 -7.23 14.10
C ILE A 280 10.68 -5.72 14.27
N GLU A 281 11.69 -5.04 13.72
CA GLU A 281 11.73 -3.59 13.72
C GLU A 281 11.42 -3.04 12.32
N ILE A 282 10.54 -2.05 12.24
CA ILE A 282 10.17 -1.39 11.00
C ILE A 282 10.55 0.09 11.03
N PHE A 283 11.07 0.60 9.91
CA PHE A 283 11.58 1.95 9.75
C PHE A 283 11.04 2.57 8.46
N GLY A 284 10.25 3.63 8.58
CA GLY A 284 9.73 4.40 7.46
C GLY A 284 10.36 5.78 7.39
N PHE A 285 10.78 6.17 6.21
CA PHE A 285 11.30 7.53 5.97
C PHE A 285 10.46 8.20 4.89
N ASP A 286 10.21 9.47 5.06
CA ASP A 286 9.61 10.29 4.02
C ASP A 286 10.12 11.73 4.11
N LYS A 287 9.83 12.53 3.09
CA LYS A 287 10.26 13.91 2.95
C LYS A 287 9.09 14.86 3.11
N MET A 288 9.30 15.93 3.85
CA MET A 288 8.38 17.06 3.98
C MET A 288 9.00 18.32 3.38
N MET A 289 8.63 18.70 2.17
CA MET A 289 9.11 19.95 1.55
C MET A 289 8.33 21.18 2.01
N SER A 290 7.09 21.00 2.40
CA SER A 290 6.21 22.05 2.88
C SER A 290 5.35 21.53 4.03
N GLU A 291 4.74 22.42 4.81
CA GLU A 291 3.72 22.03 5.80
C GLU A 291 2.53 21.25 5.16
N LYS A 292 2.51 21.20 3.82
CA LYS A 292 1.49 20.47 3.06
C LYS A 292 1.79 18.98 2.91
N ASP A 293 3.00 18.51 3.16
CA ASP A 293 3.43 17.14 2.85
C ASP A 293 3.40 16.20 4.07
N ASP A 294 2.95 16.67 5.24
CA ASP A 294 2.82 15.87 6.46
C ASP A 294 1.69 14.83 6.41
N ILE A 295 0.78 14.97 5.43
CA ILE A 295 -0.41 14.09 5.31
C ILE A 295 -0.05 12.62 5.11
N THR A 296 0.98 12.32 4.33
CA THR A 296 1.42 10.93 4.07
C THR A 296 1.83 10.24 5.36
N ILE A 297 2.60 10.91 6.20
CA ILE A 297 3.03 10.38 7.50
C ILE A 297 1.87 10.28 8.50
N ILE A 298 0.95 11.25 8.49
CA ILE A 298 -0.27 11.17 9.31
C ILE A 298 -1.09 9.93 8.90
N LEU A 299 -1.23 9.68 7.61
CA LEU A 299 -1.90 8.48 7.10
C LEU A 299 -1.13 7.20 7.44
N ALA A 300 0.20 7.21 7.37
CA ALA A 300 1.02 6.06 7.79
C ALA A 300 0.82 5.73 9.27
N LYS A 301 0.81 6.74 10.13
CA LYS A 301 0.51 6.59 11.57
C LYS A 301 -0.92 6.09 11.80
N ALA A 302 -1.92 6.61 11.08
CA ALA A 302 -3.30 6.16 11.17
C ALA A 302 -3.45 4.70 10.71
N ASN A 303 -2.80 4.32 9.61
CA ASN A 303 -2.75 2.94 9.15
C ASN A 303 -2.11 2.03 10.20
N THR A 304 -0.99 2.44 10.81
CA THR A 304 -0.33 1.69 11.87
C THR A 304 -1.27 1.44 13.04
N LEU A 305 -2.01 2.45 13.50
CA LEU A 305 -3.02 2.27 14.55
C LEU A 305 -4.05 1.21 14.17
N ILE A 306 -4.50 1.20 12.92
CA ILE A 306 -5.47 0.24 12.44
C ILE A 306 -4.89 -1.19 12.39
N TYR A 307 -3.66 -1.37 11.89
CA TYR A 307 -3.00 -2.68 11.84
C TYR A 307 -2.75 -3.25 13.25
N PHE A 308 -2.36 -2.40 14.19
CA PHE A 308 -2.12 -2.77 15.58
C PHE A 308 -3.36 -2.66 16.49
N SER A 309 -4.56 -2.52 15.91
CA SER A 309 -5.80 -2.28 16.67
C SER A 309 -6.07 -3.29 17.77
N LYS A 310 -5.77 -4.57 17.56
CA LYS A 310 -5.89 -5.61 18.58
C LYS A 310 -4.99 -5.32 19.78
N LEU A 311 -3.72 -4.99 19.53
CA LEU A 311 -2.77 -4.66 20.59
C LEU A 311 -3.21 -3.42 21.38
N PHE A 312 -3.72 -2.39 20.71
CA PHE A 312 -4.30 -1.21 21.36
C PHE A 312 -5.56 -1.55 22.18
N LYS A 313 -6.45 -2.42 21.65
CA LYS A 313 -7.67 -2.84 22.34
C LYS A 313 -7.36 -3.62 23.61
N GLU A 314 -6.42 -4.56 23.54
CA GLU A 314 -5.98 -5.38 24.67
C GLU A 314 -5.26 -4.57 25.75
N ASN A 315 -4.61 -3.45 25.39
CA ASN A 315 -3.86 -2.56 26.28
C ASN A 315 -4.47 -1.15 26.25
N ASN A 316 -5.72 -1.02 26.72
CA ASN A 316 -6.54 0.17 26.55
C ASN A 316 -6.52 1.16 27.74
N SER A 317 -5.56 1.03 28.67
CA SER A 317 -5.34 2.06 29.67
C SER A 317 -4.79 3.33 29.03
N LEU A 318 -5.04 4.50 29.61
CA LEU A 318 -4.51 5.78 29.10
C LEU A 318 -2.99 5.73 28.92
N TYR A 319 -2.29 5.18 29.88
CA TYR A 319 -0.83 5.06 29.85
C TYR A 319 -0.35 4.13 28.74
N ASP A 320 -0.96 2.94 28.61
CA ASP A 320 -0.54 1.96 27.61
C ASP A 320 -0.81 2.46 26.18
N VAL A 321 -1.97 3.08 25.95
CA VAL A 321 -2.30 3.67 24.62
C VAL A 321 -1.30 4.76 24.24
N GLN A 322 -0.95 5.67 25.17
CA GLN A 322 0.07 6.70 24.93
C GLN A 322 1.44 6.08 24.67
N TYR A 323 1.80 5.08 25.45
CA TYR A 323 3.07 4.36 25.30
C TYR A 323 3.16 3.67 23.94
N LEU A 324 2.11 2.94 23.54
CA LEU A 324 2.02 2.30 22.23
C LEU A 324 2.04 3.33 21.10
N ALA A 325 1.30 4.44 21.23
CA ALA A 325 1.30 5.51 20.23
C ALA A 325 2.71 6.07 20.00
N ASN A 326 3.47 6.30 21.08
CA ASN A 326 4.83 6.79 20.97
C ASN A 326 5.80 5.75 20.38
N ASN A 327 5.64 4.49 20.73
CA ASN A 327 6.57 3.43 20.32
C ASN A 327 6.23 2.76 19.00
N LEU A 328 4.99 2.85 18.51
CA LEU A 328 4.58 2.31 17.21
C LEU A 328 4.37 3.42 16.17
N LEU A 329 3.59 4.47 16.50
CA LEU A 329 3.25 5.50 15.54
C LEU A 329 4.36 6.55 15.38
N ASN A 330 4.86 7.07 16.51
CA ASN A 330 5.80 8.19 16.50
C ASN A 330 7.27 7.78 16.32
N SER A 331 7.63 6.52 16.62
CA SER A 331 9.01 6.04 16.48
C SER A 331 9.31 5.36 15.15
N THR A 332 8.30 4.79 14.49
CA THR A 332 8.46 4.03 13.25
C THR A 332 8.77 4.95 12.07
N TYR A 333 8.15 6.11 12.02
CA TYR A 333 8.25 7.02 10.89
C TYR A 333 9.15 8.22 11.20
N LYS A 334 10.05 8.54 10.27
CA LYS A 334 10.94 9.70 10.34
C LYS A 334 10.67 10.62 9.17
N LEU A 335 10.16 11.81 9.46
CA LEU A 335 9.90 12.84 8.48
C LEU A 335 11.07 13.83 8.43
N SER A 336 11.75 13.92 7.30
CA SER A 336 12.81 14.91 7.10
C SER A 336 12.27 16.18 6.44
N LYS A 337 12.60 17.33 7.02
CA LYS A 337 12.26 18.67 6.50
C LYS A 337 13.34 19.24 5.57
N SER A 338 14.40 18.48 5.32
CA SER A 338 15.49 18.95 4.45
C SER A 338 15.16 18.77 2.97
N LEU A 339 15.90 19.48 2.12
CA LEU A 339 15.80 19.32 0.67
C LEU A 339 16.10 17.88 0.21
N LEU A 340 16.99 17.18 0.87
CA LEU A 340 17.38 15.81 0.55
C LEU A 340 16.40 14.77 1.12
N GLY A 341 15.63 15.11 2.16
CA GLY A 341 14.74 14.15 2.79
C GLY A 341 15.53 12.97 3.39
N THR A 342 15.12 11.76 3.09
CA THR A 342 15.79 10.52 3.50
C THR A 342 17.26 10.49 3.07
N LEU A 343 17.57 11.08 1.91
CA LEU A 343 18.93 11.07 1.35
C LEU A 343 19.93 11.94 2.12
N GLU A 344 19.50 12.72 3.11
CA GLU A 344 20.39 13.53 3.94
C GLU A 344 21.32 12.67 4.81
N ASN A 345 20.78 11.58 5.34
CA ASN A 345 21.47 10.70 6.26
C ASN A 345 21.51 9.27 5.70
N LEU A 346 22.70 8.85 5.27
CA LEU A 346 22.93 7.45 4.94
C LEU A 346 23.03 6.64 6.24
N GLU A 347 22.39 5.48 6.29
CA GLU A 347 22.44 4.54 7.42
C GLU A 347 23.10 3.22 6.99
N PRO A 348 24.43 3.17 6.83
CA PRO A 348 25.10 2.03 6.22
C PRO A 348 24.99 0.75 7.06
N ASN A 349 24.84 -0.38 6.37
CA ASN A 349 24.83 -1.73 6.97
C ASN A 349 23.85 -1.88 8.13
N LYS A 350 22.60 -1.47 7.93
CA LYS A 350 21.61 -1.40 9.01
C LYS A 350 20.41 -2.30 8.83
N TYR A 351 19.96 -2.53 7.60
CA TYR A 351 18.68 -3.16 7.33
C TYR A 351 18.81 -4.52 6.67
N ASP A 352 18.07 -5.49 7.18
CA ASP A 352 18.01 -6.85 6.63
C ASP A 352 17.14 -6.90 5.37
N LEU A 353 16.10 -6.07 5.33
CA LEU A 353 15.17 -5.97 4.21
C LEU A 353 14.85 -4.51 3.91
N ILE A 354 14.98 -4.12 2.64
CA ILE A 354 14.51 -2.83 2.15
C ILE A 354 13.50 -3.07 1.02
N MET A 355 12.28 -2.55 1.19
CA MET A 355 11.27 -2.53 0.14
C MET A 355 10.88 -1.08 -0.15
N ALA A 356 10.89 -0.70 -1.42
CA ALA A 356 10.66 0.70 -1.77
C ALA A 356 10.09 0.89 -3.17
N ASN A 357 9.30 1.95 -3.30
CA ASN A 357 8.96 2.56 -4.57
C ASN A 357 9.40 4.05 -4.52
N PRO A 358 10.69 4.35 -4.76
CA PRO A 358 11.21 5.71 -4.64
C PRO A 358 10.64 6.64 -5.71
N PRO A 359 10.64 7.97 -5.49
CA PRO A 359 10.10 8.92 -6.44
C PRO A 359 10.97 9.01 -7.73
N TYR A 360 10.29 9.14 -8.91
CA TYR A 360 10.92 9.16 -10.24
C TYR A 360 10.92 10.55 -10.86
N TYR A 361 11.88 11.39 -10.52
CA TYR A 361 12.01 12.71 -11.14
C TYR A 361 13.47 13.17 -11.24
N GLN A 362 13.69 14.18 -12.06
CA GLN A 362 15.00 14.81 -12.22
C GLN A 362 15.10 16.04 -11.33
N SER A 363 16.14 16.15 -10.53
CA SER A 363 16.42 17.33 -9.72
C SER A 363 17.90 17.64 -9.70
N LYS A 364 18.29 18.67 -10.44
CA LYS A 364 19.68 19.16 -10.45
C LYS A 364 20.08 19.67 -9.07
N VAL A 365 19.20 20.39 -8.41
CA VAL A 365 19.44 20.98 -7.08
C VAL A 365 19.66 19.89 -6.02
N MET A 366 18.81 18.86 -5.98
CA MET A 366 19.03 17.74 -5.04
C MET A 366 20.34 17.01 -5.33
N LYS A 367 20.68 16.82 -6.59
CA LYS A 367 21.95 16.16 -6.97
C LYS A 367 23.16 16.97 -6.53
N GLU A 368 23.13 18.29 -6.71
CA GLU A 368 24.21 19.18 -6.25
C GLU A 368 24.33 19.14 -4.72
N GLU A 369 23.20 19.14 -4.01
CA GLU A 369 23.19 19.08 -2.56
C GLU A 369 23.65 17.71 -2.02
N ALA A 370 23.21 16.62 -2.64
CA ALA A 370 23.67 15.27 -2.32
C ALA A 370 25.19 15.11 -2.53
N ASN A 371 25.72 15.70 -3.61
CA ASN A 371 27.16 15.68 -3.86
C ASN A 371 27.97 16.39 -2.77
N LYS A 372 27.45 17.45 -2.18
CA LYS A 372 28.12 18.17 -1.07
C LYS A 372 28.26 17.30 0.18
N THR A 373 27.37 16.36 0.40
CA THR A 373 27.48 15.44 1.56
C THR A 373 28.65 14.47 1.45
N GLY A 374 29.17 14.24 0.24
CA GLY A 374 30.21 13.23 -0.03
C GLY A 374 29.78 11.78 0.13
N GLN A 375 28.49 11.53 0.46
CA GLN A 375 27.97 10.19 0.75
C GLN A 375 27.61 9.42 -0.53
N TYR A 376 27.29 10.15 -1.62
CA TYR A 376 26.81 9.58 -2.89
C TYR A 376 27.93 9.64 -3.93
N THR A 377 28.51 8.50 -4.27
CA THR A 377 29.72 8.39 -5.12
C THR A 377 29.46 7.63 -6.42
N LEU A 378 28.35 6.89 -6.51
CA LEU A 378 28.04 6.07 -7.68
C LEU A 378 27.47 6.92 -8.83
N GLY A 379 26.91 8.08 -8.49
CA GLY A 379 26.30 8.95 -9.48
C GLY A 379 24.97 8.38 -9.98
N GLY A 380 24.64 8.67 -11.24
CA GLY A 380 23.38 8.21 -11.85
C GLY A 380 22.48 9.33 -12.31
N ALA A 381 21.41 8.98 -13.02
CA ALA A 381 20.41 9.89 -13.54
C ALA A 381 19.16 9.80 -12.67
N GLY A 382 18.66 10.97 -12.23
CA GLY A 382 17.42 11.06 -11.46
C GLY A 382 17.58 10.86 -9.95
N VAL A 383 16.52 11.18 -9.23
CA VAL A 383 16.43 11.02 -7.77
C VAL A 383 16.34 9.53 -7.42
N GLU A 384 15.71 8.74 -8.26
CA GLU A 384 15.60 7.29 -8.15
C GLU A 384 16.97 6.59 -8.12
N ALA A 385 17.96 7.13 -8.81
CA ALA A 385 19.34 6.59 -8.78
C ALA A 385 20.02 6.86 -7.43
N MET A 386 19.78 8.03 -6.82
CA MET A 386 20.30 8.34 -5.49
C MET A 386 19.63 7.47 -4.41
N PHE A 387 18.32 7.24 -4.51
CA PHE A 387 17.61 6.31 -3.62
C PHE A 387 18.16 4.89 -3.76
N LEU A 388 18.41 4.43 -4.99
CA LEU A 388 19.00 3.11 -5.19
C LEU A 388 20.39 3.03 -4.55
N GLU A 389 21.25 4.04 -4.69
CA GLU A 389 22.55 4.09 -4.00
C GLU A 389 22.41 4.07 -2.48
N TRP A 390 21.45 4.84 -1.92
CA TRP A 390 21.12 4.82 -0.50
C TRP A 390 20.71 3.42 -0.04
N ILE A 391 19.79 2.77 -0.76
CA ILE A 391 19.29 1.42 -0.48
C ILE A 391 20.46 0.41 -0.46
N LEU A 392 21.27 0.39 -1.52
CA LEU A 392 22.38 -0.55 -1.63
C LEU A 392 23.39 -0.40 -0.48
N LYS A 393 23.69 0.84 -0.08
CA LYS A 393 24.61 1.11 1.03
C LYS A 393 24.02 0.83 2.41
N SER A 394 22.70 0.96 2.56
CA SER A 394 22.01 0.78 3.84
C SER A 394 21.65 -0.67 4.17
N LEU A 395 21.71 -1.58 3.20
CA LEU A 395 21.53 -3.01 3.45
C LEU A 395 22.65 -3.55 4.33
N ASP A 396 22.29 -4.42 5.28
CA ASP A 396 23.23 -5.19 6.08
C ASP A 396 23.81 -6.37 5.27
N SER A 397 24.79 -7.04 5.82
CA SER A 397 25.43 -8.23 5.25
C SER A 397 24.39 -9.34 5.02
N GLY A 398 24.25 -9.79 3.77
CA GLY A 398 23.22 -10.76 3.38
C GLY A 398 21.82 -10.19 3.22
N GLY A 399 21.60 -8.90 3.50
CA GLY A 399 20.32 -8.22 3.38
C GLY A 399 19.78 -8.17 1.95
N ILE A 400 18.47 -8.04 1.81
CA ILE A 400 17.74 -8.09 0.53
C ILE A 400 17.07 -6.73 0.27
N ALA A 401 17.08 -6.28 -0.97
CA ALA A 401 16.23 -5.19 -1.42
C ALA A 401 15.32 -5.62 -2.57
N ASN A 402 14.03 -5.28 -2.43
CA ASN A 402 13.03 -5.32 -3.49
C ASN A 402 12.62 -3.89 -3.81
N VAL A 403 12.98 -3.39 -5.00
CA VAL A 403 12.81 -1.98 -5.35
C VAL A 403 12.08 -1.84 -6.68
N VAL A 404 11.03 -1.03 -6.70
CA VAL A 404 10.38 -0.63 -7.95
C VAL A 404 11.16 0.51 -8.57
N LEU A 405 11.60 0.35 -9.79
CA LEU A 405 12.47 1.31 -10.49
C LEU A 405 12.01 1.54 -11.92
N PRO A 406 12.12 2.76 -12.45
CA PRO A 406 11.79 3.06 -13.83
C PRO A 406 12.86 2.52 -14.80
N ASP A 407 12.48 2.34 -16.04
CA ASP A 407 13.33 1.87 -17.15
C ASP A 407 14.66 2.61 -17.29
N GLY A 408 14.69 3.89 -16.92
CA GLY A 408 15.89 4.72 -16.95
C GLY A 408 17.05 4.17 -16.11
N ILE A 409 16.78 3.47 -15.01
CA ILE A 409 17.83 2.83 -14.20
C ILE A 409 18.51 1.72 -14.99
N PHE A 410 17.76 0.96 -15.75
CA PHE A 410 18.22 -0.24 -16.48
C PHE A 410 18.84 0.11 -17.83
N SER A 411 18.38 1.17 -18.51
CA SER A 411 18.82 1.54 -19.86
C SER A 411 19.90 2.61 -19.90
N ASN A 412 19.92 3.56 -18.95
CA ASN A 412 20.75 4.74 -19.04
C ASN A 412 22.23 4.42 -18.72
N LYS A 413 23.13 4.83 -19.61
CA LYS A 413 24.59 4.69 -19.46
C LYS A 413 25.16 5.45 -18.24
N ASN A 414 24.49 6.51 -17.77
CA ASN A 414 24.89 7.26 -16.59
C ASN A 414 24.80 6.42 -15.30
N ASN A 415 24.07 5.31 -15.33
CA ASN A 415 23.94 4.37 -14.19
C ASN A 415 25.00 3.25 -14.20
N LYS A 416 26.02 3.34 -15.05
CA LYS A 416 27.10 2.34 -15.15
C LYS A 416 27.74 2.03 -13.81
N LYS A 417 28.09 3.04 -13.00
CA LYS A 417 28.72 2.82 -11.69
C LYS A 417 27.80 2.09 -10.70
N ILE A 418 26.50 2.39 -10.71
CA ILE A 418 25.51 1.69 -9.87
C ILE A 418 25.41 0.23 -10.30
N LYS A 419 25.29 -0.03 -11.60
CA LYS A 419 25.25 -1.40 -12.14
C LYS A 419 26.51 -2.18 -11.78
N GLN A 420 27.70 -1.57 -11.95
CA GLN A 420 28.97 -2.19 -11.58
C GLN A 420 29.01 -2.50 -10.08
N HIS A 421 28.58 -1.56 -9.24
CA HIS A 421 28.51 -1.74 -7.79
C HIS A 421 27.60 -2.92 -7.40
N ILE A 422 26.48 -3.08 -8.10
CA ILE A 422 25.58 -4.24 -7.90
C ILE A 422 26.30 -5.54 -8.26
N LEU A 423 26.93 -5.61 -9.43
CA LEU A 423 27.64 -6.83 -9.87
C LEU A 423 28.79 -7.23 -8.96
N ASP A 424 29.51 -6.26 -8.39
CA ASP A 424 30.66 -6.51 -7.52
C ASP A 424 30.24 -6.93 -6.10
N ASN A 425 29.24 -6.24 -5.53
CA ASN A 425 28.91 -6.34 -4.11
C ASN A 425 27.59 -7.04 -3.79
N PHE A 426 26.80 -7.38 -4.81
CA PHE A 426 25.49 -8.00 -4.64
C PHE A 426 25.33 -9.21 -5.57
N TYR A 427 24.32 -10.00 -5.29
CA TYR A 427 23.74 -10.95 -6.22
C TYR A 427 22.52 -10.30 -6.87
N LEU A 428 22.46 -10.31 -8.19
CA LEU A 428 21.30 -9.89 -8.96
C LEU A 428 20.31 -11.07 -9.03
N GLU A 429 19.29 -11.04 -8.16
CA GLU A 429 18.40 -12.18 -7.97
C GLU A 429 17.30 -12.22 -9.02
N SER A 430 16.60 -11.09 -9.21
CA SER A 430 15.52 -11.01 -10.20
C SER A 430 15.32 -9.62 -10.78
N ILE A 431 14.76 -9.60 -11.99
CA ILE A 431 14.17 -8.40 -12.61
C ILE A 431 12.79 -8.81 -13.16
N ILE A 432 11.73 -8.25 -12.59
CA ILE A 432 10.35 -8.48 -13.04
C ILE A 432 9.85 -7.20 -13.71
N SER A 433 9.45 -7.31 -14.97
CA SER A 433 8.91 -6.21 -15.75
C SER A 433 7.42 -6.04 -15.44
N LEU A 434 7.00 -4.87 -14.99
CA LEU A 434 5.59 -4.53 -14.75
C LEU A 434 4.93 -3.95 -16.00
N PRO A 435 3.62 -4.09 -16.18
CA PRO A 435 2.91 -3.46 -17.30
C PRO A 435 3.00 -1.94 -17.24
N VAL A 436 2.88 -1.29 -18.39
CA VAL A 436 2.71 0.17 -18.46
C VAL A 436 1.42 0.55 -17.75
N ASN A 437 1.38 1.70 -17.09
CA ASN A 437 0.26 2.16 -16.26
C ASN A 437 0.02 1.36 -14.96
N THR A 438 0.96 0.53 -14.51
CA THR A 438 0.94 -0.04 -13.16
C THR A 438 0.82 1.07 -12.11
N PHE A 439 1.47 2.20 -12.32
CA PHE A 439 1.38 3.37 -11.47
C PHE A 439 0.55 4.45 -12.16
N PHE A 440 -0.56 4.83 -11.53
CA PHE A 440 -1.60 5.69 -12.08
C PHE A 440 -1.08 7.05 -12.62
N ASN A 441 -0.05 7.60 -11.98
CA ASN A 441 0.42 8.95 -12.30
C ASN A 441 1.65 8.98 -13.19
N THR A 442 2.12 7.85 -13.66
CA THR A 442 3.27 7.81 -14.54
C THR A 442 3.08 6.78 -15.65
N PRO A 443 3.21 7.20 -16.92
CA PRO A 443 3.23 6.26 -18.03
C PRO A 443 4.58 5.54 -18.15
N LYS A 444 5.49 5.74 -17.19
CA LYS A 444 6.82 5.12 -17.24
C LYS A 444 6.71 3.61 -17.07
N LYS A 445 7.46 2.89 -17.86
CA LYS A 445 7.70 1.47 -17.68
C LYS A 445 8.53 1.27 -16.42
N THR A 446 8.13 0.32 -15.58
CA THR A 446 8.77 0.03 -14.30
C THR A 446 9.09 -1.44 -14.15
N TYR A 447 10.01 -1.73 -13.25
CA TYR A 447 10.51 -3.08 -12.97
C TYR A 447 10.68 -3.25 -11.46
N ILE A 448 10.45 -4.46 -10.96
CA ILE A 448 10.88 -4.84 -9.61
C ILE A 448 12.29 -5.41 -9.74
N LEU A 449 13.25 -4.76 -9.08
CA LEU A 449 14.62 -5.22 -8.95
C LEU A 449 14.80 -5.90 -7.61
N THR A 450 15.26 -7.15 -7.60
CA THR A 450 15.67 -7.86 -6.37
C THR A 450 17.17 -8.05 -6.35
N VAL A 451 17.81 -7.57 -5.31
CA VAL A 451 19.23 -7.79 -5.06
C VAL A 451 19.47 -8.26 -3.64
N ARG A 452 20.47 -9.14 -3.44
CA ARG A 452 20.94 -9.57 -2.13
C ARG A 452 22.38 -9.14 -1.94
N LYS A 453 22.68 -8.44 -0.86
CA LYS A 453 24.03 -8.02 -0.54
C LYS A 453 24.90 -9.23 -0.22
N LYS A 454 26.10 -9.27 -0.78
CA LYS A 454 27.07 -10.31 -0.44
C LYS A 454 27.47 -10.19 1.02
N THR A 455 27.61 -11.31 1.69
CA THR A 455 28.17 -11.35 3.05
C THR A 455 29.63 -10.97 3.04
N GLU A 456 30.18 -10.61 4.20
CA GLU A 456 31.60 -10.31 4.33
C GLU A 456 32.47 -11.50 3.90
N TYR A 457 32.07 -12.72 4.23
CA TYR A 457 32.72 -13.94 3.78
C TYR A 457 32.71 -14.07 2.25
N GLU A 458 31.59 -13.82 1.59
CA GLU A 458 31.46 -13.89 0.13
C GLU A 458 32.31 -12.82 -0.56
N LEU A 459 32.42 -11.62 0.02
CA LEU A 459 33.25 -10.53 -0.50
C LEU A 459 34.75 -10.85 -0.33
N GLN A 460 35.17 -11.28 0.86
CA GLN A 460 36.57 -11.63 1.15
C GLN A 460 37.07 -12.78 0.28
N ASN A 461 36.21 -13.74 -0.04
CA ASN A 461 36.56 -14.88 -0.89
C ASN A 461 36.28 -14.64 -2.39
N ASN A 462 35.90 -13.42 -2.79
CA ASN A 462 35.59 -13.05 -4.17
C ASN A 462 34.55 -14.00 -4.82
N ILE A 463 33.55 -14.44 -4.05
CA ILE A 463 32.51 -15.35 -4.56
C ILE A 463 31.66 -14.62 -5.60
N LYS A 464 31.69 -15.13 -6.82
CA LYS A 464 30.89 -14.59 -7.93
C LYS A 464 29.57 -15.32 -8.02
N GLN A 465 28.56 -14.62 -8.56
CA GLN A 465 27.29 -15.23 -8.89
C GLN A 465 27.50 -16.27 -9.99
N ASN A 466 27.08 -17.51 -9.74
CA ASN A 466 27.20 -18.65 -10.65
C ASN A 466 25.84 -19.21 -11.10
N TYR A 467 24.75 -18.52 -10.75
CA TYR A 467 23.39 -18.88 -11.12
C TYR A 467 22.77 -17.75 -11.96
N PRO A 468 21.80 -18.07 -12.83
CA PRO A 468 21.17 -17.09 -13.70
C PRO A 468 20.28 -16.12 -12.92
N VAL A 469 19.98 -14.98 -13.54
CA VAL A 469 19.01 -14.00 -13.03
C VAL A 469 17.62 -14.47 -13.42
N PHE A 470 16.69 -14.46 -12.47
CA PHE A 470 15.26 -14.68 -12.73
C PHE A 470 14.69 -13.47 -13.46
N THR A 471 14.09 -13.66 -14.63
CA THR A 471 13.44 -12.56 -15.36
C THR A 471 12.04 -12.95 -15.78
N TYR A 472 11.08 -12.02 -15.63
CA TYR A 472 9.69 -12.24 -15.97
C TYR A 472 9.05 -10.98 -16.54
N ILE A 473 8.20 -11.13 -17.57
CA ILE A 473 7.45 -10.02 -18.17
C ILE A 473 5.97 -10.15 -17.79
N CYS A 474 5.47 -9.22 -16.97
CA CYS A 474 4.05 -9.14 -16.61
C CYS A 474 3.29 -8.24 -17.57
N ASN A 475 2.13 -8.70 -18.03
CA ASN A 475 1.14 -7.91 -18.75
C ASN A 475 -0.03 -7.49 -17.87
N SER A 476 -0.18 -8.10 -16.70
CA SER A 476 -1.24 -7.86 -15.71
C SER A 476 -0.71 -7.99 -14.28
N ILE A 477 -1.45 -7.42 -13.33
CA ILE A 477 -1.08 -7.42 -11.90
C ILE A 477 -2.25 -7.78 -10.98
N GLY A 478 -3.29 -8.44 -11.51
CA GLY A 478 -4.47 -8.82 -10.74
C GLY A 478 -5.49 -7.71 -10.54
N GLU A 479 -5.33 -6.58 -11.25
CA GLU A 479 -6.29 -5.48 -11.30
C GLU A 479 -6.27 -4.81 -12.67
N THR A 480 -7.36 -4.10 -13.02
CA THR A 480 -7.40 -3.33 -14.26
C THR A 480 -6.40 -2.17 -14.19
N LEU A 481 -5.78 -1.84 -15.32
CA LEU A 481 -4.77 -0.77 -15.40
C LEU A 481 -5.39 0.59 -15.78
N ASP A 482 -6.69 0.74 -15.59
CA ASP A 482 -7.43 2.00 -15.78
C ASP A 482 -7.49 2.82 -14.48
N VAL A 483 -8.20 3.93 -14.53
CA VAL A 483 -8.37 4.86 -13.39
C VAL A 483 -9.10 4.23 -12.19
N TYR A 484 -9.96 3.24 -12.44
CA TYR A 484 -10.86 2.66 -11.44
C TYR A 484 -10.24 1.53 -10.63
N ARG A 485 -9.25 0.81 -11.20
CA ARG A 485 -8.54 -0.28 -10.52
C ARG A 485 -9.47 -1.35 -9.96
N PHE A 486 -10.27 -1.97 -10.82
CA PHE A 486 -11.08 -3.11 -10.44
C PHE A 486 -10.23 -4.37 -10.32
N ASP A 487 -10.54 -5.21 -9.35
CA ASP A 487 -9.90 -6.52 -9.21
C ASP A 487 -10.11 -7.36 -10.47
N ASP A 488 -9.03 -7.93 -11.00
CA ASP A 488 -9.00 -8.86 -12.13
C ASP A 488 -8.14 -10.07 -11.78
N ASN A 489 -8.60 -10.87 -10.85
CA ASN A 489 -7.87 -12.00 -10.33
C ASN A 489 -7.60 -13.11 -11.38
N ASN A 490 -8.34 -13.12 -12.49
CA ASN A 490 -8.13 -14.06 -13.59
C ASN A 490 -6.89 -13.71 -14.45
N HIS A 491 -6.43 -12.45 -14.37
CA HIS A 491 -5.25 -11.97 -15.09
C HIS A 491 -4.25 -11.36 -14.11
N ASN A 492 -3.43 -12.21 -13.51
CA ASN A 492 -2.44 -11.81 -12.51
C ASN A 492 -1.07 -12.44 -12.78
N ASP A 493 -0.40 -11.94 -13.82
CA ASP A 493 0.95 -12.38 -14.18
C ASP A 493 1.98 -12.11 -13.07
N LEU A 494 1.76 -11.05 -12.27
CA LEU A 494 2.68 -10.73 -11.18
C LEU A 494 2.65 -11.81 -10.09
N HIS A 495 1.47 -12.31 -9.75
CA HIS A 495 1.34 -13.44 -8.83
C HIS A 495 2.04 -14.70 -9.35
N GLU A 496 1.84 -15.02 -10.64
CA GLU A 496 2.52 -16.15 -11.28
C GLU A 496 4.05 -15.97 -11.26
N ALA A 497 4.54 -14.77 -11.56
CA ALA A 497 5.96 -14.44 -11.50
C ALA A 497 6.54 -14.67 -10.09
N VAL A 498 5.84 -14.23 -9.05
CA VAL A 498 6.28 -14.37 -7.65
C VAL A 498 6.23 -15.82 -7.19
N CYS A 499 5.18 -16.58 -7.53
CA CYS A 499 5.12 -18.01 -7.25
C CYS A 499 6.31 -18.75 -7.90
N LYS A 500 6.61 -18.46 -9.17
CA LYS A 500 7.78 -19.02 -9.86
C LYS A 500 9.11 -18.57 -9.25
N TYR A 501 9.24 -17.31 -8.89
CA TYR A 501 10.45 -16.79 -8.24
C TYR A 501 10.70 -17.50 -6.91
N ASN A 502 9.70 -17.72 -6.09
CA ASN A 502 9.83 -18.44 -4.83
C ASN A 502 10.24 -19.91 -5.05
N ASN A 503 9.69 -20.57 -6.05
CA ASN A 503 10.14 -21.91 -6.43
C ASN A 503 11.59 -21.88 -6.90
N TYR A 504 11.97 -20.95 -7.76
CA TYR A 504 13.34 -20.76 -8.23
C TYR A 504 14.31 -20.52 -7.07
N LYS A 505 14.00 -19.59 -6.18
CA LYS A 505 14.80 -19.25 -5.00
C LYS A 505 15.10 -20.47 -4.12
N ASN A 506 14.10 -21.33 -3.91
CA ASN A 506 14.23 -22.52 -3.09
C ASN A 506 15.03 -23.64 -3.78
N LEU A 507 15.02 -23.67 -5.10
CA LEU A 507 15.68 -24.71 -5.89
C LEU A 507 17.14 -24.37 -6.21
N LYS A 508 17.48 -23.10 -6.45
CA LYS A 508 18.83 -22.67 -6.84
C LYS A 508 19.92 -23.08 -5.85
N ASP A 509 19.57 -23.10 -4.54
CA ASP A 509 20.51 -23.42 -3.46
C ASP A 509 20.64 -24.92 -3.17
N LYS A 510 19.62 -25.73 -3.56
CA LYS A 510 19.53 -27.15 -3.20
C LYS A 510 19.75 -28.11 -4.35
N TYR A 511 19.53 -27.65 -5.57
CA TYR A 511 19.51 -28.51 -6.75
C TYR A 511 20.18 -27.78 -7.91
N ASN A 512 21.35 -28.22 -8.38
CA ASN A 512 21.81 -27.88 -9.73
C ASN A 512 20.65 -28.16 -10.66
N MET A 513 20.01 -27.11 -11.20
CA MET A 513 18.74 -27.16 -11.92
C MET A 513 18.68 -28.34 -12.90
N GLN A 514 18.06 -29.44 -12.46
CA GLN A 514 17.93 -30.65 -13.27
C GLN A 514 16.80 -30.49 -14.31
N GLU A 515 16.91 -31.18 -15.42
CA GLU A 515 16.02 -31.05 -16.59
C GLU A 515 14.50 -30.98 -16.30
N PRO A 516 13.88 -31.74 -15.37
CA PRO A 516 12.45 -31.61 -15.12
C PRO A 516 12.02 -30.23 -14.62
N PHE A 517 12.86 -29.57 -13.81
CA PHE A 517 12.59 -28.23 -13.29
C PHE A 517 12.80 -27.15 -14.36
N LYS A 518 13.83 -27.32 -15.18
CA LYS A 518 14.08 -26.45 -16.31
C LYS A 518 12.89 -26.45 -17.29
N THR A 519 12.37 -27.61 -17.62
CA THR A 519 11.18 -27.76 -18.47
C THR A 519 9.95 -27.08 -17.88
N TYR A 520 9.72 -27.19 -16.55
CA TYR A 520 8.61 -26.52 -15.88
C TYR A 520 8.70 -24.99 -16.02
N PHE A 521 9.88 -24.43 -15.81
CA PHE A 521 10.06 -22.98 -15.94
C PHE A 521 9.99 -22.52 -17.41
N GLU A 522 10.62 -23.24 -18.32
CA GLU A 522 10.67 -22.89 -19.76
C GLU A 522 9.33 -23.07 -20.49
N SER A 523 8.34 -23.74 -19.87
CA SER A 523 6.99 -23.84 -20.44
C SER A 523 6.25 -22.50 -20.47
N ASP A 524 6.64 -21.54 -19.60
CA ASP A 524 6.08 -20.20 -19.57
C ASP A 524 6.92 -19.23 -20.40
N LYS A 525 6.36 -18.75 -21.50
CA LYS A 525 7.03 -17.85 -22.44
C LYS A 525 7.31 -16.44 -21.90
N LYS A 526 6.67 -16.06 -20.79
CA LYS A 526 6.90 -14.80 -20.08
C LYS A 526 8.12 -14.87 -19.15
N PHE A 527 8.64 -16.06 -18.90
CA PHE A 527 9.77 -16.33 -18.03
C PHE A 527 11.04 -16.65 -18.82
N LYS A 528 12.19 -16.12 -18.37
CA LYS A 528 13.52 -16.56 -18.81
C LYS A 528 14.52 -16.53 -17.66
N MET A 529 15.42 -17.51 -17.65
CA MET A 529 16.63 -17.49 -16.83
C MET A 529 17.77 -16.93 -17.67
N ILE A 530 18.25 -15.75 -17.31
CA ILE A 530 19.32 -15.07 -18.07
C ILE A 530 20.63 -15.19 -17.32
N SER A 531 21.66 -15.74 -18.00
CA SER A 531 23.02 -15.83 -17.40
C SER A 531 23.47 -14.47 -16.89
N ILE A 532 24.08 -14.44 -15.69
CA ILE A 532 24.63 -13.21 -15.09
C ILE A 532 25.64 -12.53 -16.02
N GLU A 533 26.33 -13.26 -16.87
CA GLU A 533 27.29 -12.74 -17.84
C GLU A 533 26.66 -11.80 -18.89
N LYS A 534 25.34 -11.90 -19.08
CA LYS A 534 24.56 -11.00 -19.96
C LYS A 534 24.29 -9.64 -19.32
N PHE A 535 24.53 -9.49 -18.03
CA PHE A 535 24.32 -8.25 -17.29
C PHE A 535 25.69 -7.58 -17.04
N SER A 536 26.16 -6.82 -18.01
CA SER A 536 27.34 -5.97 -17.81
C SER A 536 26.93 -4.54 -17.42
N SER A 537 27.83 -3.80 -16.82
CA SER A 537 27.56 -2.40 -16.43
C SER A 537 27.40 -1.47 -17.62
N ASP A 538 27.96 -1.84 -18.78
CA ASP A 538 27.90 -1.06 -20.02
C ASP A 538 26.63 -1.35 -20.86
N GLU A 539 25.99 -2.49 -20.62
CA GLU A 539 24.84 -2.94 -21.37
C GLU A 539 23.52 -2.51 -20.73
N SER A 540 22.45 -2.56 -21.52
CA SER A 540 21.08 -2.35 -21.04
C SER A 540 20.60 -3.59 -20.27
N TRP A 541 20.03 -3.36 -19.07
CA TRP A 541 19.39 -4.41 -18.27
C TRP A 541 17.87 -4.48 -18.51
N ILE A 542 17.38 -3.85 -19.56
CA ILE A 542 15.98 -3.98 -20.00
C ILE A 542 15.74 -5.42 -20.44
N ILE A 543 14.97 -6.16 -19.64
CA ILE A 543 14.84 -7.61 -19.84
C ILE A 543 14.11 -7.98 -21.12
N GLU A 544 13.20 -7.12 -21.61
CA GLU A 544 12.50 -7.31 -22.87
C GLU A 544 13.45 -7.46 -24.07
N ASN A 545 14.71 -7.03 -23.94
CA ASN A 545 15.72 -7.19 -25.00
C ASN A 545 16.17 -8.65 -25.18
N PHE A 546 15.91 -9.49 -24.19
CA PHE A 546 16.21 -10.93 -24.26
C PHE A 546 15.09 -11.74 -24.95
N TRP A 547 13.95 -11.13 -25.30
CA TRP A 547 12.87 -11.74 -26.08
C TRP A 547 12.96 -11.30 -27.54
N SER A 548 12.81 -12.28 -28.46
CA SER A 548 12.71 -12.00 -29.89
C SER A 548 11.41 -11.25 -30.22
N GLN A 549 11.28 -10.75 -31.46
CA GLN A 549 10.06 -10.08 -31.88
C GLN A 549 8.87 -11.06 -31.90
N GLU A 550 9.10 -12.29 -32.31
CA GLU A 550 8.10 -13.36 -32.34
C GLU A 550 7.63 -13.70 -30.92
N GLU A 551 8.56 -13.89 -30.00
CA GLU A 551 8.23 -14.15 -28.58
C GLU A 551 7.45 -12.98 -27.97
N LYS A 552 7.80 -11.71 -28.27
CA LYS A 552 7.06 -10.53 -27.78
C LYS A 552 5.62 -10.47 -28.32
N ILE A 553 5.40 -10.90 -29.57
CA ILE A 553 4.05 -11.01 -30.13
C ILE A 553 3.29 -12.13 -29.41
N GLU A 554 3.92 -13.28 -29.20
CA GLU A 554 3.31 -14.44 -28.59
C GLU A 554 2.86 -14.20 -27.15
N ILE A 555 3.65 -13.48 -26.34
CA ILE A 555 3.28 -13.10 -24.98
C ILE A 555 2.37 -11.86 -24.92
N GLY A 556 1.98 -11.29 -26.07
CA GLY A 556 1.09 -10.12 -26.14
C GLY A 556 1.74 -8.78 -25.79
N LEU A 557 3.07 -8.71 -25.68
CA LEU A 557 3.78 -7.47 -25.39
C LEU A 557 3.73 -6.46 -26.55
N ILE A 558 3.74 -6.96 -27.78
CA ILE A 558 3.55 -6.17 -29.00
C ILE A 558 2.48 -6.82 -29.87
N ARG A 559 1.70 -5.98 -30.53
CA ARG A 559 0.69 -6.46 -31.49
C ARG A 559 1.38 -6.96 -32.75
N LYS A 560 0.92 -8.10 -33.28
CA LYS A 560 1.30 -8.54 -34.62
C LYS A 560 0.87 -7.44 -35.59
N ARG A 561 1.80 -6.87 -36.34
CA ARG A 561 1.44 -6.00 -37.45
C ARG A 561 0.72 -6.86 -38.48
N GLU A 562 -0.57 -6.62 -38.67
CA GLU A 562 -1.25 -7.13 -39.82
C GLU A 562 -0.62 -6.43 -41.05
N THR A 563 0.17 -7.17 -41.79
CA THR A 563 0.58 -6.73 -43.13
C THR A 563 -0.66 -6.85 -44.00
N LYS A 564 -1.43 -5.76 -44.12
CA LYS A 564 -2.51 -5.69 -45.11
C LYS A 564 -1.88 -5.88 -46.47
N SER A 565 -2.51 -6.70 -47.31
CA SER A 565 -2.07 -6.87 -48.68
C SER A 565 -2.17 -5.53 -49.43
N VAL A 566 -1.41 -5.34 -50.49
CA VAL A 566 -1.51 -4.12 -51.29
C VAL A 566 -2.95 -3.91 -51.79
N GLU A 567 -3.67 -5.00 -52.02
CA GLU A 567 -5.09 -4.99 -52.42
C GLU A 567 -5.98 -4.48 -51.30
N GLU A 568 -5.83 -4.99 -50.04
CA GLU A 568 -6.57 -4.46 -48.88
C GLU A 568 -6.25 -2.97 -48.61
N PHE A 569 -5.00 -2.56 -48.82
CA PHE A 569 -4.62 -1.14 -48.70
C PHE A 569 -5.26 -0.26 -49.76
N ILE A 570 -5.35 -0.75 -51.00
CA ILE A 570 -6.05 -0.07 -52.10
C ILE A 570 -7.55 0.02 -51.81
N ASP A 571 -8.16 -1.03 -51.28
CA ASP A 571 -9.58 -1.04 -50.88
C ASP A 571 -9.87 -0.03 -49.76
N ILE A 572 -9.01 0.07 -48.76
CA ILE A 572 -9.14 1.05 -47.67
C ILE A 572 -9.00 2.47 -48.22
N LEU A 573 -8.03 2.73 -49.09
CA LEU A 573 -7.87 4.03 -49.74
C LEU A 573 -9.08 4.40 -50.60
N THR A 574 -9.60 3.46 -51.36
CA THR A 574 -10.78 3.66 -52.23
C THR A 574 -12.02 3.97 -51.38
N ASN A 575 -12.27 3.22 -50.31
CA ASN A 575 -13.37 3.47 -49.40
C ASN A 575 -13.23 4.80 -48.66
N THR A 576 -12.01 5.18 -48.26
CA THR A 576 -11.74 6.49 -47.65
C THR A 576 -12.01 7.64 -48.62
N CYS A 577 -11.58 7.52 -49.87
CA CYS A 577 -11.88 8.49 -50.93
C CYS A 577 -13.38 8.63 -51.19
N LEU A 578 -14.13 7.53 -51.21
CA LEU A 578 -15.59 7.52 -51.34
C LEU A 578 -16.27 8.23 -50.15
N MET A 579 -15.82 7.97 -48.92
CA MET A 579 -16.32 8.69 -47.74
C MET A 579 -16.06 10.19 -47.81
N ILE A 580 -14.86 10.58 -48.21
CA ILE A 580 -14.50 12.02 -48.38
C ILE A 580 -15.37 12.69 -49.46
N ASN A 581 -15.60 12.02 -50.57
CA ASN A 581 -16.46 12.55 -51.64
C ASN A 581 -17.92 12.68 -51.19
N ASN A 582 -18.46 11.68 -50.53
CA ASN A 582 -19.81 11.75 -49.94
C ASN A 582 -19.94 12.88 -48.88
N PHE A 583 -18.88 13.12 -48.12
CA PHE A 583 -18.86 14.25 -47.17
C PHE A 583 -18.82 15.59 -47.88
N LYS A 584 -18.08 15.70 -48.98
CA LYS A 584 -17.99 16.89 -49.81
C LYS A 584 -19.34 17.22 -50.46
N GLU A 585 -20.03 16.21 -51.03
CA GLU A 585 -21.37 16.37 -51.60
C GLU A 585 -22.39 16.83 -50.54
N LYS A 586 -22.34 16.27 -49.32
CA LYS A 586 -23.21 16.73 -48.22
C LYS A 586 -22.92 18.17 -47.79
N LEU A 587 -21.67 18.61 -47.82
CA LEU A 587 -21.29 19.99 -47.53
C LEU A 587 -21.70 20.97 -48.66
N GLU A 588 -21.72 20.53 -49.92
CA GLU A 588 -22.19 21.33 -51.06
C GLU A 588 -23.72 21.47 -51.04
N CYS A 589 -24.45 20.48 -50.54
CA CYS A 589 -25.91 20.56 -50.33
C CYS A 589 -26.32 21.45 -49.13
N LEU A 590 -25.39 21.79 -48.25
CA LEU A 590 -25.63 22.67 -47.10
C LEU A 590 -25.29 24.15 -47.39
N LYS A 591 -24.74 24.45 -48.56
CA LYS A 591 -24.57 25.79 -49.10
C LYS A 591 -25.78 26.19 -49.97
#